data_741cbe60ad5b71f849983261c154c5ab
#
_entry.id   741cbe60ad5b71f849983261c154c5ab
#
_cell.length_a   1.000
_cell.length_b   1.000
_cell.length_c   1.000
_cell.angle_alpha   90.00
_cell.angle_beta   90.00
_cell.angle_gamma   90.00
#
_symmetry.space_group_name_H-M   'P 1'
#
loop_
_entity.id
_entity.type
_entity.pdbx_description
1 polymer ?
#
loop_
_entity_poly.entity_id
_entity_poly.type
_entity_poly.pdbx_seq_one_letter_code
_entity_poly.pdbx_strand_id
1 'polypeptide(L)'
;MIAYDLIGQTPLVLLESFSDENVKIYAKLEQFNPGGSIKDRLGKYLIEKAIDKGRLKEGDTIVEATAGNTGIGLAIASNRHKVKCIIFAPEGFAEEKISIMKALGAD
;
A
#
# COMPACT_ATOMS: atom_id res chain seq x y z
N MET A 1 1.40 -18.43 -4.05
CA MET A 1 0.84 -17.12 -3.63
C MET A 1 1.86 -16.42 -2.74
N ILE A 2 2.14 -15.17 -3.00
CA ILE A 2 3.00 -14.33 -2.15
C ILE A 2 2.15 -13.20 -1.52
N ALA A 3 2.66 -12.54 -0.48
CA ALA A 3 1.91 -11.48 0.21
C ALA A 3 1.42 -10.38 -0.74
N TYR A 4 2.19 -10.02 -1.74
CA TYR A 4 1.81 -9.02 -2.76
C TYR A 4 0.51 -9.37 -3.49
N ASP A 5 0.25 -10.66 -3.73
CA ASP A 5 -0.95 -11.13 -4.42
C ASP A 5 -2.22 -10.91 -3.59
N LEU A 6 -2.08 -10.75 -2.27
CA LEU A 6 -3.19 -10.49 -1.35
C LEU A 6 -3.66 -9.03 -1.37
N ILE A 7 -2.90 -8.12 -1.97
CA ILE A 7 -3.30 -6.70 -2.04
C ILE A 7 -4.65 -6.60 -2.76
N GLY A 8 -5.62 -6.03 -2.07
CA GLY A 8 -6.98 -5.85 -2.55
C GLY A 8 -7.93 -7.01 -2.30
N GLN A 9 -7.43 -8.16 -1.86
CA GLN A 9 -8.26 -9.32 -1.49
C GLN A 9 -8.71 -9.23 -0.03
N THR A 10 -9.24 -8.08 0.35
CA THR A 10 -9.64 -7.81 1.73
C THR A 10 -11.06 -8.30 2.00
N PRO A 11 -11.36 -8.75 3.23
CA PRO A 11 -12.69 -9.19 3.62
C PRO A 11 -13.74 -8.09 3.50
N LEU A 12 -14.97 -8.48 3.10
CA LEU A 12 -16.15 -7.65 3.19
C LEU A 12 -17.06 -8.26 4.25
N VAL A 13 -17.31 -7.55 5.33
CA VAL A 13 -18.10 -8.06 6.47
C VAL A 13 -19.35 -7.24 6.71
N LEU A 14 -20.43 -7.92 7.07
CA LEU A 14 -21.67 -7.25 7.48
C LEU A 14 -21.51 -6.68 8.89
N LEU A 15 -21.85 -5.43 9.06
CA LEU A 15 -21.93 -4.78 10.36
C LEU A 15 -23.36 -4.96 10.92
N GLU A 16 -23.58 -6.10 11.58
CA GLU A 16 -24.92 -6.48 12.05
C GLU A 16 -25.56 -5.44 12.96
N SER A 17 -24.78 -4.88 13.90
CA SER A 17 -25.24 -3.85 14.86
C SER A 17 -25.69 -2.54 14.21
N PHE A 18 -25.30 -2.31 12.96
CA PHE A 18 -25.66 -1.11 12.18
C PHE A 18 -26.61 -1.42 11.02
N SER A 19 -27.07 -2.66 10.92
CA SER A 19 -27.92 -3.13 9.83
C SER A 19 -29.31 -3.48 10.36
N ASP A 20 -30.31 -3.37 9.48
CA ASP A 20 -31.69 -3.80 9.76
C ASP A 20 -32.29 -4.55 8.58
N GLU A 21 -33.60 -4.78 8.57
CA GLU A 21 -34.26 -5.50 7.49
C GLU A 21 -34.21 -4.78 6.14
N ASN A 22 -34.15 -3.45 6.16
CA ASN A 22 -34.20 -2.60 4.97
C ASN A 22 -32.83 -2.14 4.49
N VAL A 23 -31.86 -1.99 5.43
CA VAL A 23 -30.52 -1.46 5.13
C VAL A 23 -29.45 -2.40 5.66
N LYS A 24 -28.55 -2.80 4.77
CA LYS A 24 -27.37 -3.60 5.11
C LYS A 24 -26.10 -2.75 4.96
N ILE A 25 -25.34 -2.65 6.03
CA ILE A 25 -24.08 -1.91 6.07
C ILE A 25 -22.91 -2.88 6.12
N TYR A 26 -21.99 -2.74 5.20
CA TYR A 26 -20.79 -3.58 5.08
C TYR A 26 -19.52 -2.76 5.29
N ALA A 27 -18.53 -3.37 5.89
CA ALA A 27 -17.18 -2.82 6.01
C ALA A 27 -16.18 -3.62 5.15
N LYS A 28 -15.41 -2.92 4.34
CA LYS A 28 -14.27 -3.48 3.64
C LYS A 28 -13.04 -3.33 4.53
N LEU A 29 -12.50 -4.46 5.03
CA LEU A 29 -11.45 -4.44 6.05
C LEU A 29 -10.07 -4.25 5.42
N GLU A 30 -9.75 -3.02 5.04
CA GLU A 30 -8.52 -2.68 4.32
C GLU A 30 -7.23 -2.84 5.15
N GLN A 31 -7.31 -2.94 6.47
CA GLN A 31 -6.18 -3.28 7.33
C GLN A 31 -5.64 -4.70 7.08
N PHE A 32 -6.37 -5.55 6.39
CA PHE A 32 -5.92 -6.89 5.99
C PHE A 32 -5.03 -6.89 4.73
N ASN A 33 -4.82 -5.74 4.09
CA ASN A 33 -3.76 -5.65 3.08
C ASN A 33 -2.38 -5.90 3.73
N PRO A 34 -1.39 -6.43 3.00
CA PRO A 34 -0.06 -6.74 3.53
C PRO A 34 0.64 -5.58 4.25
N GLY A 35 0.47 -4.35 3.79
CA GLY A 35 1.00 -3.14 4.44
C GLY A 35 0.07 -2.53 5.48
N GLY A 36 -1.09 -3.14 5.72
CA GLY A 36 -2.01 -2.75 6.78
C GLY A 36 -2.97 -1.62 6.43
N SER A 37 -3.08 -1.21 5.17
CA SER A 37 -4.02 -0.15 4.78
C SER A 37 -4.46 -0.23 3.32
N ILE A 38 -5.48 0.58 2.97
CA ILE A 38 -5.96 0.75 1.60
C ILE A 38 -4.87 1.26 0.63
N LYS A 39 -3.81 1.87 1.14
CA LYS A 39 -2.75 2.46 0.33
C LYS A 39 -1.88 1.44 -0.39
N ASP A 40 -1.92 0.20 0.01
CA ASP A 40 -1.29 -0.89 -0.75
C ASP A 40 -1.88 -0.98 -2.16
N ARG A 41 -3.18 -0.79 -2.31
CA ARG A 41 -3.85 -0.72 -3.61
C ARG A 41 -3.30 0.40 -4.47
N LEU A 42 -3.12 1.58 -3.88
CA LEU A 42 -2.58 2.75 -4.57
C LEU A 42 -1.14 2.47 -5.03
N GLY A 43 -0.27 1.99 -4.13
CA GLY A 43 1.12 1.66 -4.45
C GLY A 43 1.23 0.64 -5.58
N LYS A 44 0.48 -0.46 -5.48
CA LYS A 44 0.41 -1.47 -6.52
C LYS A 44 -0.02 -0.89 -7.87
N TYR A 45 -1.12 -0.15 -7.90
CA TYR A 45 -1.65 0.42 -9.14
C TYR A 45 -0.67 1.40 -9.79
N LEU A 46 -0.07 2.31 -9.02
CA LEU A 46 0.85 3.31 -9.56
C LEU A 46 2.08 2.68 -10.20
N ILE A 47 2.70 1.72 -9.51
CA ILE A 47 3.91 1.04 -10.01
C ILE A 47 3.59 0.18 -11.24
N GLU A 48 2.58 -0.68 -11.14
CA GLU A 48 2.21 -1.56 -12.26
C GLU A 48 1.78 -0.76 -13.49
N LYS A 49 1.00 0.31 -13.28
CA LYS A 49 0.55 1.17 -14.39
C LYS A 49 1.70 1.92 -15.05
N ALA A 50 2.70 2.37 -14.28
CA ALA A 50 3.88 3.01 -14.83
C ALA A 50 4.73 2.02 -15.66
N ILE A 51 4.85 0.78 -15.17
CA ILE A 51 5.53 -0.29 -15.91
C ILE A 51 4.79 -0.61 -17.21
N ASP A 52 3.48 -0.81 -17.16
CA ASP A 52 2.65 -1.12 -18.32
C ASP A 52 2.74 -0.04 -19.41
N LYS A 53 2.86 1.22 -19.00
CA LYS A 53 3.02 2.36 -19.93
C LYS A 53 4.47 2.57 -20.40
N GLY A 54 5.40 1.73 -20.00
CA GLY A 54 6.82 1.85 -20.36
C GLY A 54 7.54 3.04 -19.72
N ARG A 55 6.97 3.62 -18.64
CA ARG A 55 7.54 4.76 -17.90
C ARG A 55 8.45 4.36 -16.74
N LEU A 56 8.38 3.11 -16.35
CA LEU A 56 9.11 2.54 -15.22
C LEU A 56 9.56 1.12 -15.57
N LYS A 57 10.80 0.79 -15.21
CA LYS A 57 11.37 -0.56 -15.39
C LYS A 57 12.21 -0.96 -14.18
N GLU A 58 12.57 -2.22 -14.09
CA GLU A 58 13.48 -2.76 -13.07
C GLU A 58 14.78 -1.92 -13.01
N GLY A 59 15.19 -1.56 -11.82
CA GLY A 59 16.38 -0.74 -11.57
C GLY A 59 16.14 0.76 -11.57
N ASP A 60 15.01 1.24 -12.08
CA ASP A 60 14.64 2.65 -12.00
C ASP A 60 14.36 3.07 -10.56
N THR A 61 14.29 4.38 -10.33
CA THR A 61 14.04 4.97 -9.02
C THR A 61 12.74 5.77 -9.04
N ILE A 62 11.87 5.54 -8.07
CA ILE A 62 10.75 6.42 -7.78
C ILE A 62 11.03 7.26 -6.55
N VAL A 63 10.44 8.43 -6.50
CA VAL A 63 10.56 9.38 -5.38
C VAL A 63 9.17 9.84 -4.98
N GLU A 64 8.86 9.82 -3.70
CA GLU A 64 7.57 10.29 -3.17
C GLU A 64 7.78 11.02 -1.85
N ALA A 65 6.96 12.04 -1.62
CA ALA A 65 6.88 12.74 -0.34
C ALA A 65 5.64 12.25 0.43
N THR A 66 5.86 11.49 1.47
CA THR A 66 4.79 10.92 2.29
C THR A 66 5.30 10.61 3.69
N ALA A 67 4.44 10.75 4.68
CA ALA A 67 4.76 10.42 6.07
C ALA A 67 4.04 9.14 6.55
N GLY A 68 3.32 8.45 5.69
CA GLY A 68 2.40 7.42 6.16
C GLY A 68 2.21 6.23 5.21
N ASN A 69 0.97 5.76 5.17
CA ASN A 69 0.59 4.52 4.51
C ASN A 69 0.87 4.49 2.99
N THR A 70 0.84 5.64 2.33
CA THR A 70 1.20 5.72 0.90
C THR A 70 2.64 5.28 0.67
N GLY A 71 3.57 5.71 1.52
CA GLY A 71 4.97 5.27 1.45
C GLY A 71 5.13 3.77 1.67
N ILE A 72 4.37 3.20 2.60
CA ILE A 72 4.37 1.74 2.85
C ILE A 72 3.88 0.99 1.60
N GLY A 73 2.77 1.41 1.02
CA GLY A 73 2.23 0.80 -0.20
C GLY A 73 3.19 0.88 -1.39
N LEU A 74 3.84 2.03 -1.58
CA LEU A 74 4.86 2.22 -2.62
C LEU A 74 6.10 1.36 -2.37
N ALA A 75 6.57 1.26 -1.13
CA ALA A 75 7.72 0.43 -0.78
C ALA A 75 7.47 -1.05 -1.09
N ILE A 76 6.29 -1.57 -0.75
CA ILE A 76 5.90 -2.95 -1.07
C ILE A 76 5.92 -3.19 -2.59
N ALA A 77 5.26 -2.32 -3.36
CA ALA A 77 5.16 -2.48 -4.80
C ALA A 77 6.52 -2.31 -5.50
N SER A 78 7.33 -1.35 -5.06
CA SER A 78 8.68 -1.12 -5.58
C SER A 78 9.59 -2.32 -5.32
N ASN A 79 9.55 -2.87 -4.13
CA ASN A 79 10.31 -4.08 -3.78
C ASN A 79 9.93 -5.25 -4.68
N ARG A 80 8.63 -5.46 -4.90
CA ARG A 80 8.12 -6.54 -5.76
C ARG A 80 8.65 -6.45 -7.18
N HIS A 81 8.75 -5.23 -7.73
CA HIS A 81 9.16 -4.99 -9.12
C HIS A 81 10.63 -4.58 -9.26
N LYS A 82 11.41 -4.68 -8.18
CA LYS A 82 12.83 -4.31 -8.14
C LYS A 82 13.11 -2.87 -8.61
N VAL A 83 12.24 -1.99 -8.24
CA VAL A 83 12.35 -0.54 -8.42
C VAL A 83 12.88 0.06 -7.12
N LYS A 84 13.80 1.00 -7.20
CA LYS A 84 14.28 1.73 -6.02
C LYS A 84 13.18 2.72 -5.57
N CYS A 85 12.98 2.80 -4.26
CA CYS A 85 11.98 3.67 -3.67
C CYS A 85 12.64 4.62 -2.67
N ILE A 86 12.59 5.92 -2.95
CA ILE A 86 13.08 6.98 -2.06
C ILE A 86 11.88 7.73 -1.51
N ILE A 87 11.77 7.77 -0.18
CA ILE A 87 10.67 8.43 0.52
C ILE A 87 11.21 9.63 1.29
N PHE A 88 10.64 10.80 1.03
CA PHE A 88 10.85 12.00 1.84
C PHE A 88 9.72 12.12 2.85
N ALA A 89 10.05 12.04 4.14
CA ALA A 89 9.11 12.17 5.23
C ALA A 89 9.51 13.32 6.16
N PRO A 90 8.53 14.05 6.77
CA PRO A 90 8.83 15.08 7.75
C PRO A 90 9.58 14.51 8.96
N GLU A 91 10.55 15.25 9.46
CA GLU A 91 11.30 14.87 10.65
C GLU A 91 10.37 14.73 11.87
N GLY A 92 10.58 13.66 12.65
CA GLY A 92 9.80 13.40 13.88
C GLY A 92 8.37 12.94 13.65
N PHE A 93 7.95 12.72 12.41
CA PHE A 93 6.58 12.30 12.08
C PHE A 93 6.51 10.82 11.72
N ALA A 94 5.58 10.08 12.35
CA ALA A 94 5.29 8.68 12.04
C ALA A 94 6.53 7.75 11.99
N GLU A 95 7.44 7.82 12.98
CA GLU A 95 8.69 7.07 13.03
C GLU A 95 8.51 5.57 12.85
N GLU A 96 7.45 4.97 13.40
CA GLU A 96 7.12 3.56 13.23
C GLU A 96 6.84 3.20 11.76
N LYS A 97 6.18 4.09 11.01
CA LYS A 97 5.90 3.90 9.58
C LYS A 97 7.16 4.03 8.74
N ILE A 98 8.06 4.93 9.11
CA ILE A 98 9.39 5.07 8.49
C ILE A 98 10.19 3.78 8.69
N SER A 99 10.16 3.20 9.88
CA SER A 99 10.83 1.93 10.17
C SER A 99 10.27 0.79 9.31
N ILE A 100 8.96 0.74 9.10
CA ILE A 100 8.32 -0.23 8.21
C ILE A 100 8.76 -0.03 6.77
N MET A 101 8.77 1.21 6.27
CA MET A 101 9.22 1.51 4.91
C MET A 101 10.66 1.06 4.67
N LYS A 102 11.56 1.33 5.62
CA LYS A 102 12.95 0.86 5.57
C LYS A 102 13.06 -0.65 5.55
N ALA A 103 12.30 -1.34 6.40
CA ALA A 103 12.25 -2.80 6.43
C ALA A 103 11.75 -3.40 5.11
N LEU A 104 10.95 -2.65 4.36
CA LEU A 104 10.43 -3.02 3.03
C LEU A 104 11.37 -2.59 1.89
N GLY A 105 12.54 -2.03 2.20
CA GLY A 105 13.58 -1.69 1.23
C GLY A 105 13.55 -0.27 0.68
N ALA A 106 12.75 0.66 1.26
CA ALA A 106 12.78 2.08 0.90
C ALA A 106 13.95 2.82 1.59
N ASP A 107 14.45 3.83 0.90
CA ASP A 107 15.44 4.79 1.40
C ASP A 107 14.78 6.12 1.79
#